data_168b9b49cfbf1cacf6c4c6f71d120133
#
_entry.id   168b9b49cfbf1cacf6c4c6f71d120133
#
_cell.length_a   1.000
_cell.length_b   1.000
_cell.length_c   1.000
_cell.angle_alpha   90.00
_cell.angle_beta   90.00
_cell.angle_gamma   90.00
#
_symmetry.space_group_name_H-M   'P 1'
#
loop_
_entity.id
_entity.type
_entity.pdbx_description
1 polymer ?
#
loop_
_entity_poly.entity_id
_entity_poly.type
_entity_poly.pdbx_seq_one_letter_code
_entity_poly.pdbx_strand_id
1 'polypeptide(L)'
;TYSSGVGKNSLPYLAWGVGFLDLDNSGYLDMFFANGHIDDNVKVYTPSATYGQQNQVFLNLGNNSFREISNQCGPGLQLKKVSRGAAFADYDNDGDIDIAISNSNQAPDLLQNDSANQNHWLILETVGTTSNRDGIGTRVTIITSGGQQTREVKSGSSYLCQSDMRLHFGLGNVEVVDEVMIQWPSGLLEQFKN
;
A
#
# COMPACT_ATOMS: atom_id res chain seq x y z
N THR A 1 7.41 -17.28 -1.91
CA THR A 1 5.96 -17.06 -2.13
C THR A 1 5.07 -18.03 -1.36
N TYR A 2 5.21 -19.34 -1.53
CA TYR A 2 4.42 -20.28 -0.71
C TYR A 2 4.83 -20.24 0.75
N SER A 3 6.11 -20.16 1.05
CA SER A 3 6.64 -20.03 2.41
C SER A 3 6.28 -18.70 3.08
N SER A 4 6.06 -17.64 2.30
CA SER A 4 5.65 -16.34 2.83
C SER A 4 4.15 -16.25 3.16
N GLY A 5 3.34 -17.25 2.83
CA GLY A 5 1.87 -17.20 3.02
C GLY A 5 1.09 -16.54 1.88
N VAL A 6 1.74 -15.82 0.98
CA VAL A 6 1.06 -15.09 -0.12
C VAL A 6 0.65 -16.03 -1.25
N GLY A 7 1.56 -16.88 -1.72
CA GLY A 7 1.36 -17.64 -2.96
C GLY A 7 0.14 -18.57 -2.94
N LYS A 8 -0.12 -19.26 -1.82
CA LYS A 8 -1.26 -20.17 -1.72
C LYS A 8 -2.60 -19.42 -1.82
N ASN A 9 -2.68 -18.28 -1.17
CA ASN A 9 -3.93 -17.52 -1.05
C ASN A 9 -4.21 -16.64 -2.28
N SER A 10 -3.17 -16.17 -2.99
CA SER A 10 -3.33 -15.33 -4.18
C SER A 10 -3.51 -16.10 -5.48
N LEU A 11 -3.02 -17.37 -5.55
CA LEU A 11 -3.04 -18.17 -6.77
C LEU A 11 -4.42 -18.33 -7.45
N PRO A 12 -5.57 -18.41 -6.72
CA PRO A 12 -6.89 -18.50 -7.33
C PRO A 12 -7.40 -17.20 -7.97
N TYR A 13 -6.71 -16.09 -7.77
CA TYR A 13 -7.12 -14.76 -8.17
C TYR A 13 -6.26 -14.22 -9.29
N LEU A 14 -6.79 -13.28 -10.07
CA LEU A 14 -6.07 -12.54 -11.09
C LEU A 14 -5.93 -11.09 -10.62
N ALA A 15 -4.74 -10.75 -10.14
CA ALA A 15 -4.44 -9.42 -9.61
C ALA A 15 -3.96 -8.46 -10.71
N TRP A 16 -4.36 -7.21 -10.58
CA TRP A 16 -3.98 -6.08 -11.45
C TRP A 16 -3.28 -4.98 -10.66
N GLY A 17 -4.05 -4.27 -9.86
CA GLY A 17 -3.51 -3.25 -8.95
C GLY A 17 -2.90 -3.93 -7.72
N VAL A 18 -1.63 -3.60 -7.45
CA VAL A 18 -0.90 -4.14 -6.29
C VAL A 18 -0.14 -3.01 -5.62
N GLY A 19 -0.17 -2.96 -4.30
CA GLY A 19 0.62 -2.01 -3.52
C GLY A 19 1.18 -2.60 -2.26
N PHE A 20 2.30 -2.01 -1.84
CA PHE A 20 2.85 -2.17 -0.51
C PHE A 20 2.52 -0.91 0.28
N LEU A 21 1.84 -1.05 1.40
CA LEU A 21 1.39 0.03 2.26
C LEU A 21 1.35 -0.47 3.71
N ASP A 22 1.48 0.43 4.66
CA ASP A 22 1.41 0.10 6.09
C ASP A 22 0.00 0.42 6.59
N LEU A 23 -0.87 -0.58 6.62
CA LEU A 23 -2.30 -0.41 6.92
C LEU A 23 -2.60 -0.26 8.40
N ASP A 24 -1.72 -0.74 9.27
CA ASP A 24 -1.91 -0.71 10.71
C ASP A 24 -0.87 0.18 11.42
N ASN A 25 -0.10 0.96 10.67
CA ASN A 25 0.95 1.84 11.18
C ASN A 25 2.03 1.11 12.00
N SER A 26 2.24 -0.19 11.75
CA SER A 26 3.18 -1.04 12.49
C SER A 26 4.65 -0.83 12.11
N GLY A 27 4.93 -0.15 11.00
CA GLY A 27 6.25 -0.01 10.40
C GLY A 27 6.57 -1.10 9.38
N TYR A 28 5.73 -2.11 9.24
CA TYR A 28 5.87 -3.19 8.26
C TYR A 28 4.92 -2.99 7.09
N LEU A 29 5.44 -3.10 5.86
CA LEU A 29 4.60 -2.96 4.66
C LEU A 29 3.76 -4.20 4.44
N ASP A 30 2.45 -4.00 4.43
CA ASP A 30 1.42 -4.95 4.02
C ASP A 30 1.28 -4.99 2.52
N MET A 31 0.44 -5.89 1.99
CA MET A 31 0.12 -5.93 0.57
C MET A 31 -1.38 -5.82 0.34
N PHE A 32 -1.75 -5.06 -0.68
CA PHE A 32 -3.09 -5.03 -1.23
C PHE A 32 -3.10 -5.52 -2.67
N PHE A 33 -4.09 -6.35 -3.04
CA PHE A 33 -4.30 -6.85 -4.41
C PHE A 33 -5.71 -6.52 -4.88
N ALA A 34 -5.80 -5.75 -5.96
CA ALA A 34 -7.04 -5.51 -6.68
C ALA A 34 -7.26 -6.63 -7.69
N ASN A 35 -8.26 -7.47 -7.45
CA ASN A 35 -8.51 -8.69 -8.18
C ASN A 35 -9.73 -8.58 -9.11
N GLY A 36 -9.63 -9.22 -10.27
CA GLY A 36 -10.74 -9.31 -11.22
C GLY A 36 -10.30 -10.06 -12.48
N HIS A 37 -11.08 -11.05 -12.91
CA HIS A 37 -10.71 -11.83 -14.08
C HIS A 37 -10.79 -10.99 -15.36
N ILE A 38 -10.04 -11.38 -16.38
CA ILE A 38 -10.06 -10.72 -17.69
C ILE A 38 -11.26 -11.17 -18.52
N ASP A 39 -11.62 -12.46 -18.42
CA ASP A 39 -12.72 -13.05 -19.19
C ASP A 39 -14.00 -13.12 -18.36
N ASP A 40 -15.08 -12.60 -18.89
CA ASP A 40 -16.40 -12.63 -18.26
C ASP A 40 -17.02 -14.04 -18.24
N ASN A 41 -16.62 -14.89 -19.20
CA ASN A 41 -17.08 -16.26 -19.33
C ASN A 41 -16.12 -17.31 -18.75
N VAL A 42 -15.19 -16.90 -17.90
CA VAL A 42 -14.14 -17.78 -17.32
C VAL A 42 -14.66 -19.09 -16.72
N LYS A 43 -15.89 -19.09 -16.17
CA LYS A 43 -16.50 -20.29 -15.59
C LYS A 43 -16.72 -21.43 -16.59
N VAL A 44 -16.78 -21.13 -17.89
CA VAL A 44 -16.97 -22.15 -18.94
C VAL A 44 -15.79 -23.11 -19.04
N TYR A 45 -14.58 -22.59 -18.80
CA TYR A 45 -13.35 -23.39 -18.92
C TYR A 45 -12.57 -23.53 -17.60
N THR A 46 -12.86 -22.68 -16.61
CA THR A 46 -12.30 -22.78 -15.26
C THR A 46 -13.43 -22.62 -14.24
N PRO A 47 -14.15 -23.71 -13.89
CA PRO A 47 -15.34 -23.65 -13.05
C PRO A 47 -15.12 -23.03 -11.65
N SER A 48 -13.89 -23.09 -11.14
CA SER A 48 -13.50 -22.50 -9.84
C SER A 48 -13.24 -21.01 -9.89
N ALA A 49 -13.03 -20.42 -11.07
CA ALA A 49 -12.79 -19.00 -11.24
C ALA A 49 -14.10 -18.20 -11.40
N THR A 50 -14.05 -16.92 -11.06
CA THR A 50 -15.16 -15.99 -11.26
C THR A 50 -14.67 -14.71 -11.93
N TYR A 51 -15.52 -14.07 -12.74
CA TYR A 51 -15.20 -12.79 -13.38
C TYR A 51 -14.97 -11.68 -12.33
N GLY A 52 -15.95 -11.43 -11.49
CA GLY A 52 -15.78 -10.60 -10.31
C GLY A 52 -15.05 -11.39 -9.21
N GLN A 53 -14.02 -10.80 -8.64
CA GLN A 53 -13.18 -11.41 -7.61
C GLN A 53 -13.09 -10.49 -6.38
N GLN A 54 -12.86 -11.08 -5.23
CA GLN A 54 -12.61 -10.34 -4.00
C GLN A 54 -11.19 -9.78 -4.01
N ASN A 55 -11.04 -8.52 -3.59
CA ASN A 55 -9.72 -7.92 -3.36
C ASN A 55 -9.09 -8.52 -2.09
N GLN A 56 -7.77 -8.48 -2.02
CA GLN A 56 -7.06 -9.14 -0.93
C GLN A 56 -6.13 -8.20 -0.18
N VAL A 57 -6.10 -8.37 1.14
CA VAL A 57 -5.15 -7.75 2.07
C VAL A 57 -4.31 -8.85 2.72
N PHE A 58 -3.01 -8.66 2.70
CA PHE A 58 -2.04 -9.51 3.36
C PHE A 58 -1.27 -8.72 4.40
N LEU A 59 -1.56 -8.96 5.66
CA LEU A 59 -0.86 -8.34 6.79
C LEU A 59 0.55 -8.93 6.92
N ASN A 60 1.54 -8.06 7.03
CA ASN A 60 2.93 -8.43 7.26
C ASN A 60 3.17 -8.74 8.75
N LEU A 61 3.70 -9.90 9.04
CA LEU A 61 3.95 -10.35 10.41
C LEU A 61 5.38 -10.01 10.92
N GLY A 62 6.15 -9.21 10.15
CA GLY A 62 7.50 -8.79 10.53
C GLY A 62 8.60 -9.85 10.42
N ASN A 63 8.27 -11.07 10.01
CA ASN A 63 9.19 -12.23 9.97
C ASN A 63 9.29 -12.85 8.56
N ASN A 64 9.16 -12.04 7.51
CA ASN A 64 9.09 -12.44 6.09
C ASN A 64 7.86 -13.32 5.77
N SER A 65 6.83 -13.30 6.60
CA SER A 65 5.57 -13.98 6.34
C SER A 65 4.39 -13.01 6.38
N PHE A 66 3.34 -13.38 5.66
CA PHE A 66 2.11 -12.60 5.52
C PHE A 66 0.90 -13.47 5.84
N ARG A 67 -0.10 -12.84 6.44
CA ARG A 67 -1.39 -13.46 6.72
C ARG A 67 -2.47 -12.78 5.91
N GLU A 68 -3.22 -13.54 5.14
CA GLU A 68 -4.40 -13.05 4.43
C GLU A 68 -5.50 -12.70 5.45
N ILE A 69 -5.98 -11.47 5.42
CA ILE A 69 -6.93 -10.93 6.40
C ILE A 69 -8.16 -10.24 5.77
N SER A 70 -8.35 -10.32 4.46
CA SER A 70 -9.41 -9.57 3.74
C SER A 70 -10.80 -9.76 4.35
N ASN A 71 -11.08 -10.95 4.87
CA ASN A 71 -12.36 -11.24 5.52
C ASN A 71 -12.55 -10.56 6.90
N GLN A 72 -11.50 -9.96 7.43
CA GLN A 72 -11.50 -9.25 8.71
C GLN A 72 -11.50 -7.72 8.53
N CYS A 73 -11.25 -7.23 7.30
CA CYS A 73 -11.11 -5.81 6.97
C CYS A 73 -12.44 -5.14 6.57
N GLY A 74 -13.55 -5.56 7.14
CA GLY A 74 -14.84 -4.90 6.95
C GLY A 74 -15.56 -5.23 5.65
N PRO A 75 -16.74 -4.63 5.43
CA PRO A 75 -17.65 -5.01 4.33
C PRO A 75 -17.12 -4.61 2.95
N GLY A 76 -16.32 -3.56 2.84
CA GLY A 76 -15.74 -3.11 1.57
C GLY A 76 -14.91 -4.17 0.88
N LEU A 77 -14.16 -4.97 1.66
CA LEU A 77 -13.34 -6.08 1.15
C LEU A 77 -14.14 -7.37 0.89
N GLN A 78 -15.43 -7.41 1.21
CA GLN A 78 -16.29 -8.55 0.87
C GLN A 78 -16.90 -8.44 -0.55
N LEU A 79 -16.77 -7.28 -1.17
CA LEU A 79 -17.31 -7.04 -2.51
C LEU A 79 -16.51 -7.84 -3.55
N LYS A 80 -17.24 -8.45 -4.47
CA LYS A 80 -16.65 -9.16 -5.62
C LYS A 80 -16.90 -8.32 -6.87
N LYS A 81 -15.89 -7.59 -7.27
CA LYS A 81 -15.92 -6.73 -8.46
C LYS A 81 -14.83 -7.13 -9.45
N VAL A 82 -14.84 -6.48 -10.60
CA VAL A 82 -13.81 -6.67 -11.62
C VAL A 82 -12.78 -5.56 -11.45
N SER A 83 -12.03 -5.64 -10.35
CA SER A 83 -11.07 -4.60 -9.99
C SER A 83 -9.87 -4.57 -10.94
N ARG A 84 -9.34 -3.37 -11.14
CA ARG A 84 -8.18 -3.13 -12.01
C ARG A 84 -7.12 -2.31 -11.30
N GLY A 85 -7.25 -1.01 -11.24
CA GLY A 85 -6.30 -0.13 -10.57
C GLY A 85 -6.58 -0.02 -9.08
N ALA A 86 -5.51 0.21 -8.31
CA ALA A 86 -5.59 0.60 -6.92
C ALA A 86 -4.61 1.74 -6.66
N ALA A 87 -5.06 2.79 -6.02
CA ALA A 87 -4.26 3.92 -5.57
C ALA A 87 -4.39 4.07 -4.05
N PHE A 88 -3.33 4.52 -3.40
CA PHE A 88 -3.19 4.56 -1.96
C PHE A 88 -2.87 5.97 -1.50
N ALA A 89 -3.60 6.47 -0.52
CA ALA A 89 -3.41 7.79 0.07
C ALA A 89 -4.11 7.86 1.43
N ASP A 90 -3.58 8.65 2.33
CA ASP A 90 -4.31 9.15 3.48
C ASP A 90 -5.13 10.37 2.98
N TYR A 91 -6.42 10.15 2.61
CA TYR A 91 -7.22 11.18 1.93
C TYR A 91 -7.91 12.14 2.90
N ASP A 92 -8.18 11.70 4.13
CA ASP A 92 -8.82 12.51 5.17
C ASP A 92 -7.84 13.04 6.23
N ASN A 93 -6.55 12.70 6.08
CA ASN A 93 -5.42 13.12 6.91
C ASN A 93 -5.54 12.68 8.38
N ASP A 94 -6.01 11.47 8.59
CA ASP A 94 -6.08 10.84 9.91
C ASP A 94 -4.86 9.96 10.22
N GLY A 95 -3.98 9.73 9.22
CA GLY A 95 -2.73 8.97 9.33
C GLY A 95 -2.86 7.52 8.91
N ASP A 96 -4.04 7.04 8.60
CA ASP A 96 -4.28 5.71 8.06
C ASP A 96 -4.34 5.76 6.53
N ILE A 97 -3.76 4.76 5.86
CA ILE A 97 -3.75 4.73 4.39
C ILE A 97 -5.03 4.12 3.86
N ASP A 98 -5.74 4.89 3.03
CA ASP A 98 -6.96 4.52 2.34
C ASP A 98 -6.69 3.96 0.94
N ILE A 99 -7.70 3.32 0.35
CA ILE A 99 -7.57 2.64 -0.92
C ILE A 99 -8.67 3.06 -1.88
N ALA A 100 -8.31 3.70 -2.99
CA ALA A 100 -9.20 3.95 -4.11
C ALA A 100 -9.03 2.86 -5.17
N ILE A 101 -10.13 2.25 -5.63
CA ILE A 101 -10.11 1.12 -6.56
C ILE A 101 -10.94 1.44 -7.80
N SER A 102 -10.34 1.28 -8.97
CA SER A 102 -11.07 1.33 -10.23
C SER A 102 -11.56 -0.06 -10.61
N ASN A 103 -12.81 -0.15 -11.08
CA ASN A 103 -13.47 -1.39 -11.48
C ASN A 103 -13.90 -1.33 -12.94
N SER A 104 -13.75 -2.43 -13.69
CA SER A 104 -14.15 -2.50 -15.09
C SER A 104 -15.67 -2.53 -15.21
N ASN A 105 -16.24 -1.52 -15.90
CA ASN A 105 -17.68 -1.33 -16.07
C ASN A 105 -18.52 -1.30 -14.77
N GLN A 106 -17.91 -0.94 -13.67
CA GLN A 106 -18.55 -0.85 -12.35
C GLN A 106 -18.10 0.44 -11.66
N ALA A 107 -18.88 0.92 -10.71
CA ALA A 107 -18.51 2.08 -9.90
C ALA A 107 -17.19 1.84 -9.17
N PRO A 108 -16.31 2.85 -9.06
CA PRO A 108 -15.13 2.77 -8.25
C PRO A 108 -15.50 2.58 -6.77
N ASP A 109 -14.55 2.11 -5.99
CA ASP A 109 -14.67 2.02 -4.54
C ASP A 109 -13.63 2.91 -3.89
N LEU A 110 -14.01 3.58 -2.81
CA LEU A 110 -13.11 4.19 -1.85
C LEU A 110 -13.27 3.40 -0.54
N LEU A 111 -12.21 2.74 -0.14
CA LEU A 111 -12.14 2.02 1.12
C LEU A 111 -11.42 2.90 2.12
N GLN A 112 -12.17 3.44 3.06
CA GLN A 112 -11.62 4.18 4.19
C GLN A 112 -11.06 3.18 5.21
N ASN A 113 -9.86 3.46 5.68
CA ASN A 113 -9.21 2.67 6.73
C ASN A 113 -9.47 3.33 8.08
N ASP A 114 -10.41 2.79 8.82
CA ASP A 114 -10.77 3.21 10.17
C ASP A 114 -10.08 2.32 11.22
N SER A 115 -8.81 1.95 11.01
CA SER A 115 -8.15 1.05 11.93
C SER A 115 -8.02 1.70 13.30
N ALA A 116 -8.68 1.11 14.30
CA ALA A 116 -8.67 1.63 15.68
C ALA A 116 -7.35 1.29 16.41
N ASN A 117 -6.22 1.26 15.69
CA ASN A 117 -4.91 1.08 16.31
C ASN A 117 -4.48 2.38 17.00
N GLN A 118 -3.52 2.30 17.90
CA GLN A 118 -2.92 3.45 18.59
C GLN A 118 -1.47 3.66 18.18
N ASN A 119 -1.10 3.13 17.02
CA ASN A 119 0.24 3.27 16.49
C ASN A 119 0.48 4.69 15.99
N HIS A 120 1.71 5.16 16.15
CA HIS A 120 2.14 6.45 15.62
C HIS A 120 2.52 6.34 14.15
N TRP A 121 2.48 7.46 13.47
CA TRP A 121 2.83 7.58 12.06
C TRP A 121 3.53 8.90 11.75
N LEU A 122 4.17 8.98 10.60
CA LEU A 122 4.79 10.18 10.05
C LEU A 122 4.53 10.24 8.55
N ILE A 123 4.03 11.39 8.08
CA ILE A 123 3.93 11.67 6.65
C ILE A 123 4.90 12.79 6.30
N LEU A 124 5.69 12.59 5.23
CA LEU A 124 6.65 13.55 4.74
C LEU A 124 6.32 13.93 3.29
N GLU A 125 6.24 15.23 3.02
CA GLU A 125 6.16 15.79 1.68
C GLU A 125 7.54 16.33 1.29
N THR A 126 8.03 15.95 0.10
CA THR A 126 9.28 16.44 -0.44
C THR A 126 9.03 17.49 -1.51
N VAL A 127 9.58 18.70 -1.33
CA VAL A 127 9.44 19.80 -2.28
C VAL A 127 10.82 20.16 -2.83
N GLY A 128 11.10 19.73 -4.06
CA GLY A 128 12.37 19.99 -4.73
C GLY A 128 12.54 21.45 -5.13
N THR A 129 13.71 22.00 -4.86
CA THR A 129 14.13 23.34 -5.31
C THR A 129 15.17 23.28 -6.43
N THR A 130 16.07 22.29 -6.38
CA THR A 130 17.06 22.00 -7.40
C THR A 130 16.71 20.76 -8.22
N SER A 131 16.11 19.76 -7.54
CA SER A 131 15.47 18.60 -8.18
C SER A 131 14.09 18.95 -8.72
N ASN A 132 13.38 17.98 -9.35
CA ASN A 132 11.99 18.19 -9.73
C ASN A 132 11.15 18.56 -8.50
N ARG A 133 10.16 19.45 -8.71
CA ARG A 133 9.39 20.04 -7.60
C ARG A 133 8.65 19.00 -6.75
N ASP A 134 8.11 17.98 -7.37
CA ASP A 134 7.35 16.93 -6.68
C ASP A 134 8.25 15.91 -5.97
N GLY A 135 9.57 16.09 -6.05
CA GLY A 135 10.54 15.23 -5.39
C GLY A 135 10.62 13.80 -5.95
N ILE A 136 10.03 13.53 -7.12
CA ILE A 136 10.02 12.17 -7.70
C ILE A 136 11.44 11.63 -7.83
N GLY A 137 11.65 10.41 -7.30
CA GLY A 137 12.95 9.76 -7.20
C GLY A 137 13.73 10.08 -5.92
N THR A 138 13.18 10.95 -5.05
CA THR A 138 13.77 11.20 -3.72
C THR A 138 13.59 9.96 -2.85
N ARG A 139 14.66 9.58 -2.16
CA ARG A 139 14.62 8.54 -1.13
C ARG A 139 14.72 9.17 0.24
N VAL A 140 13.78 8.82 1.10
CA VAL A 140 13.78 9.25 2.49
C VAL A 140 13.95 8.03 3.38
N THR A 141 14.91 8.10 4.28
CA THR A 141 15.17 7.09 5.28
C THR A 141 14.95 7.70 6.66
N ILE A 142 14.14 7.07 7.47
CA ILE A 142 13.97 7.41 8.88
C ILE A 142 14.66 6.37 9.75
N ILE A 143 15.22 6.82 10.88
CA ILE A 143 15.81 5.98 11.92
C ILE A 143 15.10 6.27 13.22
N THR A 144 14.67 5.21 13.89
CA THR A 144 13.99 5.25 15.17
C THR A 144 14.54 4.17 16.09
N SER A 145 14.16 4.17 17.35
CA SER A 145 14.47 3.06 18.27
C SER A 145 13.91 1.72 17.80
N GLY A 146 12.87 1.72 16.96
CA GLY A 146 12.27 0.52 16.35
C GLY A 146 13.00 0.00 15.11
N GLY A 147 13.96 0.75 14.57
CA GLY A 147 14.73 0.38 13.39
C GLY A 147 14.77 1.45 12.30
N GLN A 148 15.12 1.02 11.10
CA GLN A 148 15.24 1.89 9.93
C GLN A 148 14.17 1.54 8.89
N GLN A 149 13.56 2.57 8.31
CA GLN A 149 12.65 2.44 7.18
C GLN A 149 13.07 3.36 6.04
N THR A 150 12.91 2.90 4.80
CA THR A 150 13.19 3.73 3.61
C THR A 150 11.98 3.71 2.68
N ARG A 151 11.63 4.88 2.15
CA ARG A 151 10.58 5.07 1.14
C ARG A 151 11.14 5.91 -0.02
N GLU A 152 10.52 5.79 -1.18
CA GLU A 152 10.88 6.54 -2.38
C GLU A 152 9.64 7.22 -2.96
N VAL A 153 9.77 8.49 -3.30
CA VAL A 153 8.70 9.24 -4.01
C VAL A 153 8.60 8.72 -5.44
N LYS A 154 7.44 8.20 -5.80
CA LYS A 154 7.20 7.57 -7.10
C LYS A 154 6.10 8.27 -7.87
N SER A 155 6.33 8.44 -9.16
CA SER A 155 5.31 8.81 -10.14
C SER A 155 4.82 7.56 -10.84
N GLY A 156 3.54 7.24 -10.64
CA GLY A 156 2.95 6.01 -11.18
C GLY A 156 3.38 4.77 -10.40
N SER A 157 2.42 4.15 -9.77
CA SER A 157 2.59 2.88 -9.08
C SER A 157 1.31 2.08 -9.24
N SER A 158 1.41 0.75 -9.22
CA SER A 158 0.25 -0.08 -9.45
C SER A 158 -0.25 -0.02 -10.93
N TYR A 159 -1.36 -0.71 -11.24
CA TYR A 159 -1.88 -0.79 -12.61
C TYR A 159 -2.65 0.47 -12.99
N LEU A 160 -2.09 1.28 -13.91
CA LEU A 160 -2.70 2.51 -14.42
C LEU A 160 -3.16 3.50 -13.32
N CYS A 161 -2.41 3.57 -12.22
CA CYS A 161 -2.72 4.40 -11.07
C CYS A 161 -1.53 5.25 -10.63
N GLN A 162 -1.87 6.31 -9.92
CA GLN A 162 -0.95 7.15 -9.17
C GLN A 162 -1.42 7.20 -7.72
N SER A 163 -0.58 6.76 -6.79
CA SER A 163 -0.79 6.94 -5.35
C SER A 163 -0.30 8.31 -4.88
N ASP A 164 -0.59 8.66 -3.65
CA ASP A 164 -0.05 9.87 -3.03
C ASP A 164 1.49 9.87 -3.12
N MET A 165 2.07 11.03 -3.39
CA MET A 165 3.51 11.23 -3.42
C MET A 165 4.10 11.53 -2.04
N ARG A 166 3.26 11.87 -1.06
CA ARG A 166 3.69 11.95 0.33
C ARG A 166 4.15 10.57 0.80
N LEU A 167 5.22 10.56 1.56
CA LEU A 167 5.82 9.33 2.07
C LEU A 167 5.26 9.03 3.45
N HIS A 168 4.55 7.93 3.58
CA HIS A 168 3.98 7.46 4.82
C HIS A 168 4.90 6.45 5.50
N PHE A 169 5.07 6.59 6.82
CA PHE A 169 5.84 5.73 7.70
C PHE A 169 5.03 5.41 8.95
N GLY A 170 4.60 4.17 9.12
CA GLY A 170 4.10 3.72 10.41
C GLY A 170 5.26 3.57 11.40
N LEU A 171 5.03 3.96 12.63
CA LEU A 171 6.06 4.00 13.67
C LEU A 171 5.77 3.01 14.82
N GLY A 172 4.62 2.32 14.78
CA GLY A 172 4.19 1.46 15.88
C GLY A 172 4.07 2.27 17.18
N ASN A 173 4.68 1.79 18.23
CA ASN A 173 4.69 2.45 19.54
C ASN A 173 5.79 3.51 19.71
N VAL A 174 6.54 3.82 18.64
CA VAL A 174 7.65 4.77 18.72
C VAL A 174 7.14 6.18 18.51
N GLU A 175 7.38 7.07 19.44
CA GLU A 175 6.94 8.47 19.43
C GLU A 175 7.94 9.44 18.80
N VAL A 176 9.20 9.00 18.64
CA VAL A 176 10.29 9.89 18.23
C VAL A 176 11.05 9.29 17.05
N VAL A 177 11.23 10.11 16.01
CA VAL A 177 12.16 9.81 14.92
C VAL A 177 13.51 10.45 15.27
N ASP A 178 14.54 9.63 15.44
CA ASP A 178 15.89 10.08 15.85
C ASP A 178 16.63 10.78 14.71
N GLU A 179 16.40 10.30 13.46
CA GLU A 179 17.07 10.83 12.30
C GLU A 179 16.23 10.67 11.03
N VAL A 180 16.28 11.70 10.17
CA VAL A 180 15.72 11.68 8.81
C VAL A 180 16.83 11.97 7.82
N MET A 181 17.07 11.08 6.88
CA MET A 181 18.00 11.24 5.77
C MET A 181 17.25 11.35 4.46
N ILE A 182 17.53 12.38 3.67
CA ILE A 182 16.90 12.64 2.37
C ILE A 182 17.96 12.61 1.30
N GLN A 183 17.84 11.68 0.36
CA GLN A 183 18.65 11.60 -0.85
C GLN A 183 17.85 12.09 -2.04
N TRP A 184 18.18 13.27 -2.53
CA TRP A 184 17.56 13.88 -3.69
C TRP A 184 18.07 13.31 -5.02
N PRO A 185 17.26 13.34 -6.11
CA PRO A 185 17.70 12.94 -7.45
C PRO A 185 18.91 13.73 -7.98
N SER A 186 19.09 14.96 -7.51
CA SER A 186 20.29 15.79 -7.82
C SER A 186 21.60 15.26 -7.22
N GLY A 187 21.51 14.25 -6.33
CA GLY A 187 22.65 13.74 -5.55
C GLY A 187 22.87 14.47 -4.22
N LEU A 188 22.11 15.53 -3.94
CA LEU A 188 22.16 16.20 -2.64
C LEU A 188 21.69 15.25 -1.55
N LEU A 189 22.40 15.27 -0.43
CA LEU A 189 22.05 14.56 0.80
C LEU A 189 21.75 15.58 1.90
N GLU A 190 20.59 15.43 2.53
CA GLU A 190 20.20 16.20 3.70
C GLU A 190 19.97 15.26 4.89
N GLN A 191 20.29 15.73 6.07
CA GLN A 191 20.18 14.96 7.31
C GLN A 191 19.65 15.84 8.41
N PHE A 192 18.62 15.37 9.08
CA PHE A 192 17.99 16.02 10.23
C PHE A 192 18.09 15.06 11.42
N LYS A 193 18.52 15.58 12.57
CA LYS A 193 18.64 14.82 13.82
C LYS A 193 17.84 15.52 14.90
N ASN A 194 17.20 14.72 15.73
CA ASN A 194 16.53 15.19 16.93
C ASN A 194 17.52 15.40 18.06
#